data_6453c45c07992bae92ba0574ffbcbbea
#
_entry.id   6453c45c07992bae92ba0574ffbcbbea
#
_cell.length_a   1.000
_cell.length_b   1.000
_cell.length_c   1.000
_cell.angle_alpha   90.00
_cell.angle_beta   90.00
_cell.angle_gamma   90.00
#
_symmetry.space_group_name_H-M   'P 1'
#
loop_
_entity.id
_entity.type
_entity.pdbx_description
1 polymer ?
#
loop_
_entity_poly.entity_id
_entity_poly.type
_entity_poly.pdbx_seq_one_letter_code
_entity_poly.pdbx_strand_id
1 'polypeptide(L)'
;LLRQTQEVIPAWPSVGIGFHPFTALRLYALWRKAQTNPDHQPLQAVLPPALYARFSALRLRFAPHDRRIEQLRPILAARRLYDDALTASDLTPRNDIQRTVRDLARQENVPIHQDKLLVKDPVDLMRDLTEIPRSAEIACLESVVTRLETDIGPMQARARAWALGDVALLRRLPHTDDRATCLDAVSGSARVRALLAQAQQEWMTAAVQALAENRTTLALQSMDLLLGPDGTLAAFKRMGYLVEGP
;
A
#
# COMPACT_ATOMS: atom_id res chain seq x y z
N LEU A 1 9.73 -2.21 24.77
CA LEU A 1 8.44 -1.56 24.47
C LEU A 1 7.30 -2.58 24.54
N LEU A 2 7.31 -3.67 23.75
CA LEU A 2 6.22 -4.66 23.71
C LEU A 2 5.87 -5.29 25.06
N ARG A 3 6.85 -5.56 25.92
CA ARG A 3 6.60 -6.12 27.29
C ARG A 3 5.76 -5.21 28.19
N GLN A 4 5.68 -3.93 27.87
CA GLN A 4 4.85 -2.95 28.59
C GLN A 4 3.54 -2.64 27.87
N THR A 5 3.36 -3.23 26.67
CA THR A 5 2.20 -3.02 25.82
C THR A 5 1.10 -4.01 26.18
N GLN A 6 -0.11 -3.53 26.39
CA GLN A 6 -1.28 -4.35 26.73
C GLN A 6 -2.00 -4.86 25.46
N GLU A 7 -1.85 -4.14 24.34
CA GLU A 7 -2.48 -4.50 23.08
C GLU A 7 -1.69 -3.95 21.88
N VAL A 8 -1.72 -4.65 20.76
CA VAL A 8 -1.18 -4.18 19.48
C VAL A 8 -2.32 -3.99 18.49
N ILE A 9 -2.45 -2.79 17.91
CA ILE A 9 -3.39 -2.50 16.84
C ILE A 9 -2.60 -2.53 15.51
N PRO A 10 -2.90 -3.47 14.58
CA PRO A 10 -2.25 -3.55 13.28
C PRO A 10 -2.67 -2.38 12.38
N ALA A 11 -1.82 -2.01 11.41
CA ALA A 11 -2.11 -0.90 10.48
C ALA A 11 -3.32 -1.17 9.57
N TRP A 12 -3.65 -2.43 9.34
CA TRP A 12 -4.79 -2.86 8.53
C TRP A 12 -5.54 -4.00 9.20
N PRO A 13 -6.86 -4.00 9.19
CA PRO A 13 -7.66 -5.11 9.65
C PRO A 13 -7.40 -6.36 8.79
N SER A 14 -7.69 -7.53 9.32
CA SER A 14 -7.71 -8.75 8.53
C SER A 14 -8.88 -8.71 7.55
N VAL A 15 -8.60 -9.01 6.26
CA VAL A 15 -9.66 -9.08 5.24
C VAL A 15 -10.28 -10.46 5.25
N GLY A 16 -11.57 -10.52 5.56
CA GLY A 16 -12.39 -11.72 5.45
C GLY A 16 -13.16 -11.72 4.12
N ILE A 17 -13.09 -12.82 3.39
CA ILE A 17 -13.90 -13.05 2.20
C ILE A 17 -14.83 -14.22 2.52
N GLY A 18 -16.14 -14.03 2.29
CA GLY A 18 -17.09 -15.13 2.37
C GLY A 18 -16.71 -16.24 1.38
N PHE A 19 -16.28 -17.38 1.90
CA PHE A 19 -15.80 -18.48 1.05
C PHE A 19 -16.95 -19.34 0.55
N HIS A 20 -17.16 -19.32 -0.76
CA HIS A 20 -18.01 -20.28 -1.46
C HIS A 20 -17.23 -20.81 -2.67
N PRO A 21 -17.20 -22.12 -2.96
CA PRO A 21 -16.35 -22.69 -4.02
C PRO A 21 -16.60 -22.06 -5.40
N PHE A 22 -17.85 -21.77 -5.74
CA PHE A 22 -18.19 -21.06 -6.98
C PHE A 22 -17.67 -19.62 -7.02
N THR A 23 -17.61 -18.95 -5.87
CA THR A 23 -17.02 -17.61 -5.74
C THR A 23 -15.52 -17.66 -6.01
N ALA A 24 -14.81 -18.67 -5.51
CA ALA A 24 -13.38 -18.85 -5.75
C ALA A 24 -13.05 -19.03 -7.23
N LEU A 25 -13.83 -19.84 -7.96
CA LEU A 25 -13.64 -20.02 -9.41
C LEU A 25 -13.86 -18.72 -10.19
N ARG A 26 -14.91 -17.97 -9.85
CA ARG A 26 -15.20 -16.66 -10.47
C ARG A 26 -14.10 -15.65 -10.18
N LEU A 27 -13.62 -15.56 -8.94
CA LEU A 27 -12.51 -14.69 -8.56
C LEU A 27 -11.23 -15.07 -9.30
N TYR A 28 -10.94 -16.35 -9.44
CA TYR A 28 -9.77 -16.80 -10.21
C TYR A 28 -9.86 -16.40 -11.69
N ALA A 29 -11.02 -16.55 -12.31
CA ALA A 29 -11.21 -16.15 -13.71
C ALA A 29 -11.05 -14.62 -13.89
N LEU A 30 -11.63 -13.81 -13.01
CA LEU A 30 -11.47 -12.36 -13.01
C LEU A 30 -10.03 -11.95 -12.73
N TRP A 31 -9.37 -12.58 -11.76
CA TRP A 31 -7.97 -12.34 -11.45
C TRP A 31 -7.06 -12.62 -12.65
N ARG A 32 -7.29 -13.74 -13.35
CA ARG A 32 -6.57 -14.05 -14.61
C ARG A 32 -6.76 -12.96 -15.65
N LYS A 33 -8.01 -12.51 -15.84
CA LYS A 33 -8.34 -11.42 -16.77
C LYS A 33 -7.72 -10.09 -16.33
N ALA A 34 -7.64 -9.84 -15.03
CA ALA A 34 -7.06 -8.61 -14.48
C ALA A 34 -5.55 -8.47 -14.67
N GLN A 35 -4.85 -9.56 -15.00
CA GLN A 35 -3.37 -9.54 -15.09
C GLN A 35 -2.84 -8.96 -16.40
N THR A 36 -3.51 -9.24 -17.50
CA THR A 36 -3.02 -8.90 -18.84
C THR A 36 -3.90 -7.85 -19.50
N ASN A 37 -3.33 -7.14 -20.44
CA ASN A 37 -4.09 -6.23 -21.30
C ASN A 37 -5.15 -7.00 -22.11
N PRO A 38 -6.26 -6.37 -22.50
CA PRO A 38 -7.19 -6.94 -23.47
C PRO A 38 -6.44 -7.44 -24.71
N ASP A 39 -6.90 -8.54 -25.28
CA ASP A 39 -6.31 -9.17 -26.47
C ASP A 39 -4.83 -9.52 -26.30
N HIS A 40 -4.34 -9.66 -25.06
CA HIS A 40 -2.93 -9.92 -24.74
C HIS A 40 -1.94 -8.94 -25.39
N GLN A 41 -2.37 -7.71 -25.63
CA GLN A 41 -1.51 -6.68 -26.20
C GLN A 41 -0.32 -6.40 -25.30
N PRO A 42 0.91 -6.31 -25.85
CA PRO A 42 2.08 -5.94 -25.06
C PRO A 42 2.01 -4.45 -24.67
N LEU A 43 2.72 -4.08 -23.59
CA LEU A 43 2.79 -2.68 -23.14
C LEU A 43 3.23 -1.71 -24.22
N GLN A 44 4.11 -2.14 -25.14
CA GLN A 44 4.53 -1.33 -26.29
C GLN A 44 3.37 -0.86 -27.16
N ALA A 45 2.34 -1.68 -27.31
CA ALA A 45 1.14 -1.33 -28.09
C ALA A 45 0.12 -0.50 -27.31
N VAL A 46 0.22 -0.50 -25.97
CA VAL A 46 -0.74 0.13 -25.06
C VAL A 46 -0.30 1.52 -24.61
N LEU A 47 1.01 1.70 -24.42
CA LEU A 47 1.61 2.92 -23.87
C LEU A 47 1.94 3.94 -24.96
N PRO A 48 1.89 5.24 -24.66
CA PRO A 48 2.48 6.26 -25.52
C PRO A 48 3.96 5.95 -25.77
N PRO A 49 4.48 6.13 -27.01
CA PRO A 49 5.85 5.72 -27.36
C PRO A 49 6.93 6.31 -26.44
N ALA A 50 6.79 7.58 -26.04
CA ALA A 50 7.73 8.23 -25.13
C ALA A 50 7.72 7.59 -23.72
N LEU A 51 6.56 7.25 -23.19
CA LEU A 51 6.45 6.56 -21.91
C LEU A 51 6.99 5.14 -21.99
N TYR A 52 6.70 4.43 -23.07
CA TYR A 52 7.24 3.08 -23.27
C TYR A 52 8.77 3.07 -23.34
N ALA A 53 9.39 4.03 -24.00
CA ALA A 53 10.85 4.14 -24.05
C ALA A 53 11.45 4.33 -22.64
N ARG A 54 10.88 5.21 -21.82
CA ARG A 54 11.28 5.44 -20.42
C ARG A 54 11.09 4.19 -19.56
N PHE A 55 9.91 3.57 -19.63
CA PHE A 55 9.60 2.32 -18.95
C PHE A 55 10.59 1.21 -19.34
N SER A 56 10.86 1.04 -20.64
CA SER A 56 11.78 0.01 -21.15
C SER A 56 13.22 0.21 -20.66
N ALA A 57 13.69 1.45 -20.59
CA ALA A 57 15.01 1.78 -20.03
C ALA A 57 15.10 1.37 -18.54
N LEU A 58 14.10 1.68 -17.74
CA LEU A 58 14.05 1.29 -16.32
C LEU A 58 13.90 -0.22 -16.14
N ARG A 59 13.09 -0.88 -16.98
CA ARG A 59 12.96 -2.34 -16.97
C ARG A 59 14.29 -3.02 -17.25
N LEU A 60 15.03 -2.57 -18.26
CA LEU A 60 16.36 -3.10 -18.57
C LEU A 60 17.36 -2.90 -17.43
N ARG A 61 17.22 -1.80 -16.69
CA ARG A 61 18.07 -1.48 -15.53
C ARG A 61 17.76 -2.34 -14.30
N PHE A 62 16.48 -2.51 -13.97
CA PHE A 62 16.06 -3.09 -12.67
C PHE A 62 15.50 -4.51 -12.77
N ALA A 63 14.97 -4.91 -13.93
CA ALA A 63 14.37 -6.21 -14.18
C ALA A 63 14.73 -6.78 -15.56
N PRO A 64 16.04 -6.90 -15.93
CA PRO A 64 16.45 -7.26 -17.29
C PRO A 64 15.95 -8.64 -17.74
N HIS A 65 15.71 -9.54 -16.80
CA HIS A 65 15.28 -10.92 -17.08
C HIS A 65 13.77 -11.13 -17.01
N ASP A 66 12.99 -10.15 -16.50
CA ASP A 66 11.55 -10.27 -16.42
C ASP A 66 10.85 -9.81 -17.70
N ARG A 67 10.67 -10.77 -18.63
CA ARG A 67 9.92 -10.53 -19.87
C ARG A 67 8.40 -10.52 -19.65
N ARG A 68 7.91 -11.06 -18.55
CA ARG A 68 6.45 -11.15 -18.28
C ARG A 68 5.84 -9.81 -17.99
N ILE A 69 6.61 -8.87 -17.48
CA ILE A 69 6.17 -7.50 -17.18
C ILE A 69 5.57 -6.80 -18.42
N GLU A 70 6.08 -7.11 -19.62
CA GLU A 70 5.61 -6.56 -20.89
C GLU A 70 4.17 -6.95 -21.25
N GLN A 71 3.64 -8.00 -20.65
CA GLN A 71 2.28 -8.50 -20.91
C GLN A 71 1.27 -8.06 -19.86
N LEU A 72 1.74 -7.43 -18.80
CA LEU A 72 0.89 -6.98 -17.71
C LEU A 72 0.10 -5.73 -18.11
N ARG A 73 -1.04 -5.53 -17.45
CA ARG A 73 -1.73 -4.22 -17.48
C ARG A 73 -0.80 -3.12 -16.92
N PRO A 74 -0.93 -1.86 -17.38
CA PRO A 74 -0.03 -0.79 -16.96
C PRO A 74 0.10 -0.63 -15.44
N ILE A 75 -0.99 -0.72 -14.69
CA ILE A 75 -0.96 -0.63 -13.21
C ILE A 75 -0.19 -1.77 -12.55
N LEU A 76 -0.28 -2.98 -13.09
CA LEU A 76 0.46 -4.13 -12.56
C LEU A 76 1.93 -4.10 -12.97
N ALA A 77 2.22 -3.63 -14.18
CA ALA A 77 3.57 -3.38 -14.64
C ALA A 77 4.26 -2.29 -13.81
N ALA A 78 3.53 -1.21 -13.47
CA ALA A 78 4.00 -0.18 -12.55
C ALA A 78 4.41 -0.76 -11.19
N ARG A 79 3.54 -1.56 -10.60
CA ARG A 79 3.82 -2.23 -9.32
C ARG A 79 5.02 -3.15 -9.42
N ARG A 80 5.07 -3.98 -10.45
CA ARG A 80 6.16 -4.94 -10.65
C ARG A 80 7.50 -4.25 -10.83
N LEU A 81 7.56 -3.23 -11.71
CA LEU A 81 8.76 -2.44 -11.95
C LEU A 81 9.23 -1.76 -10.67
N TYR A 82 8.31 -1.21 -9.87
CA TYR A 82 8.62 -0.57 -8.60
C TYR A 82 9.24 -1.55 -7.60
N ASP A 83 8.62 -2.72 -7.42
CA ASP A 83 9.11 -3.75 -6.51
C ASP A 83 10.50 -4.27 -6.91
N ASP A 84 10.74 -4.48 -8.21
CA ASP A 84 12.03 -4.90 -8.75
C ASP A 84 13.10 -3.80 -8.59
N ALA A 85 12.74 -2.54 -8.83
CA ALA A 85 13.65 -1.40 -8.64
C ALA A 85 14.05 -1.19 -7.18
N LEU A 86 13.11 -1.32 -6.24
CA LEU A 86 13.43 -1.28 -4.81
C LEU A 86 14.38 -2.41 -4.44
N THR A 87 14.10 -3.64 -4.87
CA THR A 87 14.95 -4.81 -4.58
C THR A 87 16.34 -4.64 -5.15
N ALA A 88 16.47 -4.17 -6.38
CA ALA A 88 17.76 -3.90 -7.02
C ALA A 88 18.53 -2.72 -6.37
N SER A 89 17.87 -1.92 -5.55
CA SER A 89 18.44 -0.77 -4.84
C SER A 89 18.65 -1.03 -3.34
N ASP A 90 18.69 -2.29 -2.92
CA ASP A 90 18.81 -2.71 -1.51
C ASP A 90 17.69 -2.17 -0.60
N LEU A 91 16.52 -1.94 -1.18
CA LEU A 91 15.31 -1.57 -0.48
C LEU A 91 14.32 -2.74 -0.49
N THR A 92 13.55 -2.89 0.58
CA THR A 92 12.51 -3.92 0.61
C THR A 92 11.16 -3.34 0.17
N PRO A 93 10.51 -3.91 -0.85
CA PRO A 93 9.16 -3.55 -1.22
C PRO A 93 8.12 -4.11 -0.22
N ARG A 94 8.54 -5.02 0.66
CA ARG A 94 7.66 -5.69 1.62
C ARG A 94 7.57 -4.90 2.92
N ASN A 95 6.36 -4.67 3.39
CA ASN A 95 6.13 -4.14 4.73
C ASN A 95 6.25 -5.28 5.75
N ASP A 96 7.48 -5.65 6.09
CA ASP A 96 7.74 -6.71 7.08
C ASP A 96 7.57 -6.22 8.54
N ILE A 97 7.41 -4.91 8.76
CA ILE A 97 7.23 -4.33 10.10
C ILE A 97 6.00 -4.90 10.78
N GLN A 98 4.87 -4.91 10.09
CA GLN A 98 3.63 -5.45 10.65
C GLN A 98 3.75 -6.93 10.98
N ARG A 99 4.47 -7.70 10.16
CA ARG A 99 4.76 -9.12 10.44
C ARG A 99 5.65 -9.25 11.66
N THR A 100 6.77 -8.52 11.68
CA THR A 100 7.73 -8.55 12.80
C THR A 100 7.07 -8.17 14.11
N VAL A 101 6.28 -7.09 14.14
CA VAL A 101 5.55 -6.68 15.35
C VAL A 101 4.54 -7.75 15.78
N ARG A 102 3.84 -8.36 14.84
CA ARG A 102 2.90 -9.46 15.14
C ARG A 102 3.59 -10.68 15.73
N ASP A 103 4.74 -11.05 15.17
CA ASP A 103 5.50 -12.21 15.65
C ASP A 103 6.09 -11.94 17.03
N LEU A 104 6.62 -10.75 17.28
CA LEU A 104 7.10 -10.32 18.58
C LEU A 104 5.96 -10.23 19.61
N ALA A 105 4.79 -9.71 19.23
CA ALA A 105 3.63 -9.66 20.12
C ALA A 105 3.19 -11.07 20.54
N ARG A 106 3.19 -12.03 19.61
CA ARG A 106 2.91 -13.45 19.95
C ARG A 106 3.94 -14.04 20.89
N GLN A 107 5.23 -13.77 20.68
CA GLN A 107 6.31 -14.24 21.55
C GLN A 107 6.20 -13.70 22.98
N GLU A 108 5.77 -12.44 23.12
CA GLU A 108 5.60 -11.78 24.43
C GLU A 108 4.18 -11.94 24.98
N ASN A 109 3.30 -12.74 24.33
CA ASN A 109 1.90 -12.95 24.70
C ASN A 109 1.07 -11.65 24.79
N VAL A 110 1.38 -10.65 23.96
CA VAL A 110 0.61 -9.42 23.86
C VAL A 110 -0.57 -9.63 22.92
N PRO A 111 -1.80 -9.34 23.33
CA PRO A 111 -2.98 -9.41 22.47
C PRO A 111 -2.83 -8.55 21.23
N ILE A 112 -3.31 -9.05 20.11
CA ILE A 112 -3.36 -8.31 18.84
C ILE A 112 -4.81 -8.04 18.53
N HIS A 113 -5.15 -6.78 18.34
CA HIS A 113 -6.50 -6.38 17.94
C HIS A 113 -6.92 -7.07 16.64
N GLN A 114 -8.09 -7.69 16.64
CA GLN A 114 -8.55 -8.53 15.54
C GLN A 114 -9.84 -7.98 14.92
N ASP A 115 -9.72 -6.88 14.20
CA ASP A 115 -10.81 -6.45 13.33
C ASP A 115 -10.82 -7.25 12.03
N LYS A 116 -12.02 -7.63 11.60
CA LYS A 116 -12.24 -8.33 10.33
C LYS A 116 -13.06 -7.46 9.40
N LEU A 117 -12.40 -6.90 8.43
CA LEU A 117 -13.06 -6.23 7.32
C LEU A 117 -13.68 -7.27 6.38
N LEU A 118 -15.00 -7.41 6.43
CA LEU A 118 -15.71 -8.38 5.59
C LEU A 118 -16.01 -7.78 4.21
N VAL A 119 -15.41 -8.35 3.19
CA VAL A 119 -15.77 -8.05 1.79
C VAL A 119 -17.02 -8.84 1.44
N LYS A 120 -18.17 -8.16 1.42
CA LYS A 120 -19.49 -8.80 1.15
C LYS A 120 -19.57 -9.30 -0.28
N ASP A 121 -19.10 -8.51 -1.25
CA ASP A 121 -19.21 -8.79 -2.68
C ASP A 121 -17.82 -8.83 -3.34
N PRO A 122 -17.00 -9.87 -3.07
CA PRO A 122 -15.63 -9.94 -3.55
C PRO A 122 -15.53 -10.08 -5.07
N VAL A 123 -16.55 -10.65 -5.72
CA VAL A 123 -16.60 -10.80 -7.18
C VAL A 123 -16.82 -9.44 -7.83
N ASP A 124 -17.70 -8.61 -7.29
CA ASP A 124 -17.95 -7.28 -7.82
C ASP A 124 -16.79 -6.33 -7.54
N LEU A 125 -16.16 -6.44 -6.37
CA LEU A 125 -14.92 -5.72 -6.08
C LEU A 125 -13.81 -6.08 -7.09
N MET A 126 -13.63 -7.37 -7.37
CA MET A 126 -12.65 -7.81 -8.36
C MET A 126 -13.00 -7.34 -9.78
N ARG A 127 -14.30 -7.29 -10.13
CA ARG A 127 -14.76 -6.75 -11.42
C ARG A 127 -14.42 -5.27 -11.53
N ASP A 128 -14.70 -4.46 -10.51
CA ASP A 128 -14.34 -3.04 -10.49
C ASP A 128 -12.84 -2.83 -10.74
N LEU A 129 -11.98 -3.68 -10.15
CA LEU A 129 -10.54 -3.65 -10.39
C LEU A 129 -10.14 -4.06 -11.83
N THR A 130 -10.96 -4.87 -12.49
CA THR A 130 -10.73 -5.20 -13.92
C THR A 130 -11.18 -4.07 -14.85
N GLU A 131 -12.07 -3.20 -14.40
CA GLU A 131 -12.70 -2.12 -15.16
C GLU A 131 -12.03 -0.76 -14.92
N ILE A 132 -10.87 -0.71 -14.23
CA ILE A 132 -10.09 0.53 -14.08
C ILE A 132 -9.81 1.11 -15.48
N PRO A 133 -10.12 2.41 -15.71
CA PRO A 133 -9.87 3.04 -17.00
C PRO A 133 -8.40 2.95 -17.41
N ARG A 134 -8.14 2.60 -18.67
CA ARG A 134 -6.78 2.48 -19.20
C ARG A 134 -5.95 3.75 -19.01
N SER A 135 -6.56 4.92 -19.16
CA SER A 135 -5.90 6.21 -18.91
C SER A 135 -5.41 6.35 -17.47
N ALA A 136 -6.20 5.91 -16.49
CA ALA A 136 -5.81 5.94 -15.08
C ALA A 136 -4.66 4.95 -14.79
N GLU A 137 -4.66 3.78 -15.40
CA GLU A 137 -3.55 2.83 -15.28
C GLU A 137 -2.25 3.35 -15.91
N ILE A 138 -2.36 4.01 -17.08
CA ILE A 138 -1.21 4.64 -17.74
C ILE A 138 -0.66 5.77 -16.87
N ALA A 139 -1.51 6.61 -16.31
CA ALA A 139 -1.10 7.69 -15.40
C ALA A 139 -0.38 7.14 -14.14
N CYS A 140 -0.87 6.03 -13.57
CA CYS A 140 -0.19 5.35 -12.48
C CYS A 140 1.19 4.83 -12.91
N LEU A 141 1.32 4.20 -14.08
CA LEU A 141 2.61 3.74 -14.59
C LEU A 141 3.56 4.92 -14.83
N GLU A 142 3.08 6.01 -15.40
CA GLU A 142 3.89 7.21 -15.65
C GLU A 142 4.41 7.83 -14.37
N SER A 143 3.58 7.93 -13.32
CA SER A 143 4.02 8.44 -12.02
C SER A 143 5.11 7.56 -11.40
N VAL A 144 4.99 6.24 -11.50
CA VAL A 144 6.01 5.30 -11.02
C VAL A 144 7.31 5.42 -11.84
N VAL A 145 7.23 5.50 -13.17
CA VAL A 145 8.39 5.70 -14.04
C VAL A 145 9.12 6.99 -13.66
N THR A 146 8.42 8.10 -13.54
CA THR A 146 8.99 9.40 -13.16
C THR A 146 9.69 9.31 -11.79
N ARG A 147 9.05 8.67 -10.84
CA ARG A 147 9.60 8.46 -9.50
C ARG A 147 10.90 7.65 -9.52
N LEU A 148 10.92 6.55 -10.27
CA LEU A 148 12.11 5.71 -10.36
C LEU A 148 13.29 6.41 -11.06
N GLU A 149 13.01 7.35 -11.94
CA GLU A 149 14.05 8.17 -12.59
C GLU A 149 14.67 9.18 -11.61
N THR A 150 13.90 9.71 -10.66
CA THR A 150 14.31 10.87 -9.85
C THR A 150 14.54 10.58 -8.38
N ASP A 151 13.91 9.55 -7.80
CA ASP A 151 13.77 9.43 -6.35
C ASP A 151 14.47 8.21 -5.69
N ILE A 152 15.16 7.35 -6.45
CA ILE A 152 15.82 6.16 -5.86
C ILE A 152 16.85 6.54 -4.79
N GLY A 153 17.71 7.53 -5.05
CA GLY A 153 18.68 8.02 -4.07
C GLY A 153 18.02 8.62 -2.82
N PRO A 154 17.09 9.56 -2.97
CA PRO A 154 16.25 10.04 -1.87
C PRO A 154 15.53 8.94 -1.10
N MET A 155 14.98 7.90 -1.74
CA MET A 155 14.37 6.75 -1.06
C MET A 155 15.36 6.00 -0.16
N GLN A 156 16.57 5.77 -0.64
CA GLN A 156 17.64 5.14 0.16
C GLN A 156 18.02 6.01 1.37
N ALA A 157 18.12 7.34 1.19
CA ALA A 157 18.39 8.27 2.27
C ALA A 157 17.25 8.26 3.32
N ARG A 158 15.99 8.26 2.87
CA ARG A 158 14.83 8.14 3.78
C ARG A 158 14.81 6.81 4.53
N ALA A 159 15.10 5.70 3.85
CA ALA A 159 15.15 4.39 4.48
C ALA A 159 16.23 4.31 5.59
N ARG A 160 17.40 4.91 5.35
CA ARG A 160 18.47 5.00 6.36
C ARG A 160 18.08 5.89 7.53
N ALA A 161 17.52 7.08 7.26
CA ALA A 161 17.06 8.00 8.30
C ALA A 161 15.97 7.33 9.17
N TRP A 162 15.04 6.61 8.53
CA TRP A 162 14.00 5.87 9.23
C TRP A 162 14.58 4.75 10.12
N ALA A 163 15.53 3.98 9.61
CA ALA A 163 16.17 2.89 10.35
C ALA A 163 16.94 3.38 11.59
N LEU A 164 17.43 4.63 11.54
CA LEU A 164 18.16 5.27 12.65
C LEU A 164 17.23 6.09 13.56
N GLY A 165 15.95 6.23 13.23
CA GLY A 165 15.02 7.10 13.96
C GLY A 165 15.31 8.58 13.79
N ASP A 166 16.03 9.00 12.73
CA ASP A 166 16.36 10.40 12.46
C ASP A 166 15.16 11.13 11.82
N VAL A 167 14.21 11.49 12.67
CA VAL A 167 12.98 12.20 12.28
C VAL A 167 13.28 13.57 11.71
N ALA A 168 14.32 14.25 12.22
CA ALA A 168 14.69 15.57 11.72
C ALA A 168 15.17 15.53 10.26
N LEU A 169 15.91 14.47 9.90
CA LEU A 169 16.32 14.25 8.52
C LEU A 169 15.13 13.81 7.66
N LEU A 170 14.26 12.92 8.16
CA LEU A 170 13.05 12.49 7.44
C LEU A 170 12.16 13.65 7.02
N ARG A 171 11.98 14.66 7.90
CA ARG A 171 11.19 15.86 7.61
C ARG A 171 11.82 16.77 6.53
N ARG A 172 13.14 16.74 6.39
CA ARG A 172 13.86 17.55 5.40
C ARG A 172 14.01 16.90 4.04
N LEU A 173 13.95 15.57 4.00
CA LEU A 173 14.06 14.85 2.73
C LEU A 173 12.80 15.02 1.90
N PRO A 174 12.93 15.23 0.58
CA PRO A 174 11.79 15.33 -0.31
C PRO A 174 10.91 14.08 -0.18
N HIS A 175 9.61 14.28 -0.08
CA HIS A 175 8.63 13.21 -0.10
C HIS A 175 7.63 13.50 -1.21
N THR A 176 7.59 12.63 -2.20
CA THR A 176 6.61 12.69 -3.27
C THR A 176 5.56 11.63 -3.00
N ASP A 177 4.32 12.03 -2.82
CA ASP A 177 3.21 11.10 -2.62
C ASP A 177 2.69 10.56 -3.97
N ASP A 178 3.54 9.77 -4.64
CA ASP A 178 3.19 9.18 -5.94
C ASP A 178 2.25 7.96 -5.79
N ARG A 179 2.03 7.51 -4.56
CA ARG A 179 1.00 6.50 -4.28
C ARG A 179 -0.39 7.04 -4.56
N ALA A 180 -0.59 8.35 -4.40
CA ALA A 180 -1.87 9.00 -4.66
C ALA A 180 -2.37 8.66 -6.07
N THR A 181 -1.56 8.84 -7.12
CA THR A 181 -1.98 8.58 -8.51
C THR A 181 -2.40 7.12 -8.74
N CYS A 182 -1.65 6.16 -8.19
CA CYS A 182 -2.01 4.74 -8.31
C CYS A 182 -3.19 4.37 -7.41
N LEU A 183 -3.28 4.98 -6.23
CA LEU A 183 -4.43 4.81 -5.33
C LEU A 183 -5.69 5.42 -5.94
N ASP A 184 -5.59 6.60 -6.56
CA ASP A 184 -6.70 7.25 -7.27
C ASP A 184 -7.22 6.39 -8.42
N ALA A 185 -6.33 5.76 -9.19
CA ALA A 185 -6.71 4.82 -10.23
C ALA A 185 -7.58 3.66 -9.68
N VAL A 186 -7.21 3.10 -8.54
CA VAL A 186 -7.96 2.02 -7.87
C VAL A 186 -9.20 2.55 -7.16
N SER A 187 -9.11 3.73 -6.55
CA SER A 187 -10.20 4.40 -5.80
C SER A 187 -11.27 5.01 -6.72
N GLY A 188 -11.13 4.89 -8.04
CA GLY A 188 -12.22 5.16 -8.98
C GLY A 188 -13.47 4.34 -8.66
N SER A 189 -13.33 3.11 -8.13
CA SER A 189 -14.44 2.31 -7.64
C SER A 189 -15.00 2.84 -6.32
N ALA A 190 -16.32 3.04 -6.26
CA ALA A 190 -17.02 3.39 -5.03
C ALA A 190 -16.89 2.31 -3.94
N ARG A 191 -16.83 1.02 -4.34
CA ARG A 191 -16.64 -0.09 -3.39
C ARG A 191 -15.26 -0.04 -2.76
N VAL A 192 -14.22 0.21 -3.55
CA VAL A 192 -12.85 0.35 -3.03
C VAL A 192 -12.77 1.52 -2.05
N ARG A 193 -13.32 2.69 -2.40
CA ARG A 193 -13.35 3.85 -1.50
C ARG A 193 -14.07 3.54 -0.19
N ALA A 194 -15.24 2.91 -0.26
CA ALA A 194 -16.00 2.54 0.93
C ALA A 194 -15.22 1.56 1.82
N LEU A 195 -14.53 0.58 1.22
CA LEU A 195 -13.71 -0.39 1.94
C LEU A 195 -12.52 0.26 2.65
N LEU A 196 -11.83 1.20 1.97
CA LEU A 196 -10.72 1.95 2.57
C LEU A 196 -11.21 2.87 3.70
N ALA A 197 -12.33 3.55 3.51
CA ALA A 197 -12.94 4.40 4.54
C ALA A 197 -13.37 3.59 5.76
N GLN A 198 -13.99 2.42 5.53
CA GLN A 198 -14.37 1.51 6.61
C GLN A 198 -13.14 1.03 7.39
N ALA A 199 -12.08 0.59 6.70
CA ALA A 199 -10.85 0.15 7.35
C ALA A 199 -10.23 1.25 8.23
N GLN A 200 -10.22 2.50 7.74
CA GLN A 200 -9.71 3.65 8.51
C GLN A 200 -10.60 3.96 9.71
N GLN A 201 -11.92 3.87 9.56
CA GLN A 201 -12.86 4.10 10.65
C GLN A 201 -12.75 3.03 11.73
N GLU A 202 -12.64 1.75 11.36
CA GLU A 202 -12.45 0.64 12.30
C GLU A 202 -11.14 0.82 13.07
N TRP A 203 -10.04 1.16 12.39
CA TRP A 203 -8.77 1.44 13.04
C TRP A 203 -8.87 2.60 14.04
N MET A 204 -9.54 3.70 13.68
CA MET A 204 -9.74 4.84 14.58
C MET A 204 -10.58 4.46 15.80
N THR A 205 -11.62 3.66 15.60
CA THR A 205 -12.47 3.18 16.70
C THR A 205 -11.67 2.31 17.67
N ALA A 206 -10.89 1.37 17.15
CA ALA A 206 -10.02 0.53 17.96
C ALA A 206 -8.98 1.35 18.75
N ALA A 207 -8.37 2.35 18.09
CA ALA A 207 -7.37 3.19 18.74
C ALA A 207 -7.98 4.07 19.85
N VAL A 208 -9.16 4.64 19.65
CA VAL A 208 -9.88 5.42 20.67
C VAL A 208 -10.28 4.53 21.86
N GLN A 209 -10.78 3.33 21.57
CA GLN A 209 -11.12 2.37 22.63
C GLN A 209 -9.89 1.96 23.43
N ALA A 210 -8.80 1.66 22.75
CA ALA A 210 -7.54 1.30 23.42
C ALA A 210 -6.97 2.43 24.27
N LEU A 211 -7.11 3.70 23.86
CA LEU A 211 -6.74 4.86 24.67
C LEU A 211 -7.57 5.00 25.96
N ALA A 212 -8.82 4.54 25.93
CA ALA A 212 -9.69 4.58 27.12
C ALA A 212 -9.46 3.41 28.08
N GLU A 213 -9.08 2.23 27.57
CA GLU A 213 -9.03 0.99 28.32
C GLU A 213 -7.61 0.59 28.76
N ASN A 214 -6.59 0.94 27.98
CA ASN A 214 -5.22 0.50 28.17
C ASN A 214 -4.31 1.64 28.66
N ARG A 215 -3.34 1.28 29.50
CA ARG A 215 -2.25 2.20 29.88
C ARG A 215 -1.25 2.40 28.74
N THR A 216 -1.03 1.36 27.94
CA THR A 216 -0.09 1.38 26.83
C THR A 216 -0.56 0.46 25.72
N THR A 217 -0.71 1.02 24.52
CA THR A 217 -1.06 0.29 23.30
C THR A 217 -0.04 0.63 22.21
N LEU A 218 0.40 -0.35 21.45
CA LEU A 218 1.21 -0.13 20.25
C LEU A 218 0.30 -0.15 19.03
N ALA A 219 0.02 1.01 18.47
CA ALA A 219 -0.78 1.14 17.27
C ALA A 219 0.13 1.39 16.05
N LEU A 220 -0.02 0.57 15.01
CA LEU A 220 0.70 0.73 13.75
C LEU A 220 -0.16 1.50 12.77
N GLN A 221 0.44 2.46 12.06
CA GLN A 221 -0.21 3.18 10.98
C GLN A 221 0.83 3.63 9.95
N SER A 222 0.43 3.83 8.70
CA SER A 222 1.32 4.43 7.69
C SER A 222 1.61 5.90 8.03
N MET A 223 2.83 6.35 7.71
CA MET A 223 3.23 7.74 7.96
C MET A 223 2.31 8.73 7.23
N ASP A 224 1.87 8.39 6.02
CA ASP A 224 0.98 9.25 5.22
C ASP A 224 -0.38 9.47 5.92
N LEU A 225 -0.97 8.38 6.46
CA LEU A 225 -2.21 8.47 7.24
C LEU A 225 -2.00 9.09 8.62
N LEU A 226 -0.80 8.98 9.18
CA LEU A 226 -0.50 9.48 10.52
C LEU A 226 -0.28 11.00 10.53
N LEU A 227 0.56 11.50 9.60
CA LEU A 227 1.12 12.86 9.61
C LEU A 227 0.43 13.84 8.67
N GLY A 228 -0.49 13.41 7.81
CA GLY A 228 -1.22 14.30 6.90
C GLY A 228 -1.96 15.43 7.65
N PRO A 229 -2.30 16.54 6.99
CA PRO A 229 -3.01 17.67 7.61
C PRO A 229 -4.35 17.24 8.23
N ASP A 230 -5.04 16.28 7.63
CA ASP A 230 -6.23 15.62 8.16
C ASP A 230 -5.94 14.19 8.65
N GLY A 231 -4.67 13.92 8.97
CA GLY A 231 -4.22 12.62 9.40
C GLY A 231 -4.67 12.24 10.81
N THR A 232 -4.35 11.01 11.18
CA THR A 232 -4.76 10.40 12.44
C THR A 232 -4.33 11.22 13.67
N LEU A 233 -3.09 11.76 13.69
CA LEU A 233 -2.64 12.59 14.82
C LEU A 233 -3.40 13.91 14.92
N ALA A 234 -3.75 14.53 13.79
CA ALA A 234 -4.59 15.70 13.76
C ALA A 234 -6.01 15.40 14.27
N ALA A 235 -6.55 14.22 13.93
CA ALA A 235 -7.85 13.77 14.45
C ALA A 235 -7.82 13.59 15.97
N PHE A 236 -6.80 12.93 16.53
CA PHE A 236 -6.64 12.79 17.99
C PHE A 236 -6.54 14.14 18.71
N LYS A 237 -5.78 15.09 18.15
CA LYS A 237 -5.74 16.45 18.71
C LYS A 237 -7.10 17.12 18.73
N ARG A 238 -7.90 17.00 17.66
CA ARG A 238 -9.27 17.53 17.62
C ARG A 238 -10.20 16.89 18.66
N MET A 239 -9.96 15.63 19.00
CA MET A 239 -10.68 14.91 20.06
C MET A 239 -10.21 15.27 21.48
N GLY A 240 -9.21 16.14 21.63
CA GLY A 240 -8.68 16.58 22.91
C GLY A 240 -7.55 15.74 23.49
N TYR A 241 -7.03 14.77 22.75
CA TYR A 241 -5.86 14.01 23.19
C TYR A 241 -4.58 14.84 23.07
N LEU A 242 -3.71 14.69 24.05
CA LEU A 242 -2.34 15.23 23.97
C LEU A 242 -1.54 14.37 23.00
N VAL A 243 -1.03 14.99 21.94
CA VAL A 243 -0.18 14.34 20.96
C VAL A 243 1.22 14.89 21.08
N GLU A 244 2.11 14.09 21.64
CA GLU A 244 3.54 14.35 21.67
C GLU A 244 4.16 13.73 20.41
N GLY A 245 4.81 14.55 19.62
CA GLY A 245 5.41 14.09 18.37
C GLY A 245 6.92 14.03 18.48
N PRO A 246 7.55 13.24 17.62
CA PRO A 246 9.00 13.27 17.45
C PRO A 246 9.46 14.59 16.84
#